data_6cf90af6e2174117aa4e98c118aeb9df
#
_entry.id   6cf90af6e2174117aa4e98c118aeb9df
#
_cell.length_a   1.000
_cell.length_b   1.000
_cell.length_c   1.000
_cell.angle_alpha   90.00
_cell.angle_beta   90.00
_cell.angle_gamma   90.00
#
_symmetry.space_group_name_H-M   'P 1'
#
loop_
_entity.id
_entity.type
_entity.pdbx_description
1 polymer ?
#
loop_
_entity_poly.entity_id
_entity_poly.type
_entity_poly.pdbx_seq_one_letter_code
_entity_poly.pdbx_strand_id
1 'polypeptide(L)'
;RAPAPKQLLLLLASHASEPQQAERLRSLCASANKKEYADYIVRDGRGLTELLAEYPSASPPWAALLELCPKLTPRYYTISSSPLADPKTVHMTVKVLKEPMRGAAVREKLGVCSNQLGALSAGDTAIVFVRPSAFRLPRDRSLPIVMVGPGTGLAPFRAFVQQLARRDEISEMRPPRSRLTGHLGEVHL
;
A
#
# COMPACT_ATOMS: atom_id res chain seq x y z
N ARG A 1 -0.04 -3.08 -8.89
CA ARG A 1 -0.65 -3.36 -10.21
C ARG A 1 -1.56 -4.57 -10.06
N ALA A 2 -2.79 -4.48 -10.58
CA ALA A 2 -3.69 -5.61 -10.65
C ALA A 2 -3.33 -6.49 -11.87
N PRO A 3 -3.51 -7.83 -11.79
CA PRO A 3 -3.40 -8.69 -12.96
C PRO A 3 -4.35 -8.23 -14.07
N ALA A 4 -3.95 -8.41 -15.30
CA ALA A 4 -4.73 -7.99 -16.47
C ALA A 4 -6.08 -8.74 -16.53
N PRO A 5 -7.21 -8.03 -16.61
CA PRO A 5 -8.51 -8.69 -16.80
C PRO A 5 -8.63 -9.28 -18.19
N LYS A 6 -9.47 -10.31 -18.36
CA LYS A 6 -9.70 -10.98 -19.65
C LYS A 6 -10.13 -10.00 -20.76
N GLN A 7 -10.90 -8.97 -20.41
CA GLN A 7 -11.31 -7.92 -21.35
C GLN A 7 -10.11 -7.19 -21.97
N LEU A 8 -9.05 -6.95 -21.18
CA LEU A 8 -7.82 -6.35 -21.70
C LEU A 8 -7.10 -7.29 -22.66
N LEU A 9 -7.03 -8.59 -22.38
CA LEU A 9 -6.43 -9.57 -23.29
C LEU A 9 -7.19 -9.63 -24.62
N LEU A 10 -8.53 -9.59 -24.57
CA LEU A 10 -9.35 -9.58 -25.78
C LEU A 10 -9.18 -8.29 -26.58
N LEU A 11 -9.06 -7.15 -25.92
CA LEU A 11 -8.75 -5.88 -26.60
C LEU A 11 -7.38 -5.93 -27.28
N LEU A 12 -6.35 -6.44 -26.62
CA LEU A 12 -5.03 -6.62 -27.20
C LEU A 12 -5.09 -7.60 -28.40
N ALA A 13 -5.81 -8.70 -28.25
CA ALA A 13 -5.97 -9.70 -29.31
C ALA A 13 -6.68 -9.14 -30.57
N SER A 14 -7.63 -8.23 -30.40
CA SER A 14 -8.35 -7.62 -31.53
C SER A 14 -7.52 -6.58 -32.29
N HIS A 15 -6.44 -6.08 -31.67
CA HIS A 15 -5.53 -5.08 -32.25
C HIS A 15 -4.11 -5.62 -32.46
N ALA A 16 -3.91 -6.92 -32.39
CA ALA A 16 -2.65 -7.56 -32.71
C ALA A 16 -2.56 -7.86 -34.19
N SER A 17 -1.52 -7.36 -34.86
CA SER A 17 -1.28 -7.60 -36.29
C SER A 17 -0.73 -9.01 -36.59
N GLU A 18 -0.08 -9.65 -35.60
CA GLU A 18 0.42 -11.02 -35.71
C GLU A 18 -0.65 -12.03 -35.27
N PRO A 19 -1.10 -12.94 -36.18
CA PRO A 19 -2.15 -13.90 -35.87
C PRO A 19 -1.84 -14.82 -34.68
N GLN A 20 -0.57 -15.22 -34.54
CA GLN A 20 -0.13 -16.08 -33.43
C GLN A 20 -0.28 -15.38 -32.07
N GLN A 21 0.09 -14.11 -31.99
CA GLN A 21 -0.08 -13.32 -30.76
C GLN A 21 -1.55 -13.11 -30.44
N ALA A 22 -2.37 -12.78 -31.44
CA ALA A 22 -3.81 -12.63 -31.29
C ALA A 22 -4.46 -13.92 -30.77
N GLU A 23 -4.14 -15.06 -31.36
CA GLU A 23 -4.67 -16.36 -30.96
C GLU A 23 -4.23 -16.75 -29.54
N ARG A 24 -2.97 -16.51 -29.20
CA ARG A 24 -2.45 -16.76 -27.86
C ARG A 24 -3.23 -15.98 -26.80
N LEU A 25 -3.48 -14.71 -27.03
CA LEU A 25 -4.26 -13.85 -26.12
C LEU A 25 -5.72 -14.31 -25.99
N ARG A 26 -6.35 -14.74 -27.11
CA ARG A 26 -7.72 -15.30 -27.09
C ARG A 26 -7.76 -16.63 -26.33
N SER A 27 -6.79 -17.52 -26.56
CA SER A 27 -6.73 -18.81 -25.89
C SER A 27 -6.67 -18.68 -24.38
N LEU A 28 -5.94 -17.72 -23.85
CA LEU A 28 -5.90 -17.41 -22.41
C LEU A 28 -7.26 -17.00 -21.83
N CYS A 29 -8.14 -16.45 -22.67
CA CYS A 29 -9.48 -16.05 -22.24
C CYS A 29 -10.51 -17.20 -22.25
N ALA A 30 -10.23 -18.31 -22.94
CA ALA A 30 -11.13 -19.43 -23.07
C ALA A 30 -11.48 -20.07 -21.72
N SER A 31 -12.70 -20.57 -21.62
CA SER A 31 -13.18 -21.23 -20.39
C SER A 31 -12.41 -22.51 -20.04
N ALA A 32 -11.92 -23.22 -21.04
CA ALA A 32 -11.07 -24.41 -20.87
C ALA A 32 -9.69 -24.08 -20.27
N ASN A 33 -9.17 -22.87 -20.48
CA ASN A 33 -7.80 -22.48 -20.12
C ASN A 33 -7.74 -21.68 -18.81
N LYS A 34 -8.71 -21.84 -17.91
CA LYS A 34 -8.76 -21.11 -16.62
C LYS A 34 -7.46 -21.25 -15.79
N LYS A 35 -6.90 -22.47 -15.77
CA LYS A 35 -5.65 -22.74 -15.03
C LYS A 35 -4.47 -21.99 -15.65
N GLU A 36 -4.37 -22.00 -16.95
CA GLU A 36 -3.31 -21.30 -17.68
C GLU A 36 -3.39 -19.79 -17.47
N TYR A 37 -4.59 -19.21 -17.55
CA TYR A 37 -4.81 -17.81 -17.22
C TYR A 37 -4.40 -17.49 -15.78
N ALA A 38 -4.78 -18.34 -14.82
CA ALA A 38 -4.44 -18.16 -13.41
C ALA A 38 -2.92 -18.21 -13.19
N ASP A 39 -2.23 -19.12 -13.87
CA ASP A 39 -0.79 -19.28 -13.74
C ASP A 39 -0.04 -18.14 -14.45
N TYR A 40 -0.37 -17.88 -15.72
CA TYR A 40 0.36 -16.96 -16.57
C TYR A 40 0.05 -15.48 -16.25
N ILE A 41 -1.20 -15.13 -15.96
CA ILE A 41 -1.60 -13.75 -15.71
C ILE A 41 -1.62 -13.43 -14.21
N VAL A 42 -2.34 -14.24 -13.42
CA VAL A 42 -2.61 -13.89 -12.03
C VAL A 42 -1.41 -14.17 -11.12
N ARG A 43 -0.88 -15.39 -11.15
CA ARG A 43 0.26 -15.78 -10.31
C ARG A 43 1.53 -15.02 -10.65
N ASP A 44 1.79 -14.85 -11.95
CA ASP A 44 2.97 -14.14 -12.42
C ASP A 44 2.79 -12.62 -12.39
N GLY A 45 1.58 -12.13 -12.11
CA GLY A 45 1.27 -10.72 -11.89
C GLY A 45 1.37 -9.84 -13.15
N ARG A 46 1.10 -10.41 -14.35
CA ARG A 46 1.15 -9.67 -15.62
C ARG A 46 0.04 -8.64 -15.69
N GLY A 47 0.42 -7.39 -15.85
CA GLY A 47 -0.48 -6.27 -16.10
C GLY A 47 -0.37 -5.77 -17.54
N LEU A 48 -0.93 -4.59 -17.82
CA LEU A 48 -0.90 -3.98 -19.14
C LEU A 48 0.53 -3.81 -19.70
N THR A 49 1.45 -3.32 -18.90
CA THR A 49 2.83 -3.04 -19.35
C THR A 49 3.60 -4.29 -19.72
N GLU A 50 3.39 -5.37 -18.98
CA GLU A 50 3.99 -6.67 -19.27
C GLU A 50 3.43 -7.25 -20.56
N LEU A 51 2.10 -7.19 -20.73
CA LEU A 51 1.45 -7.72 -21.95
C LEU A 51 1.84 -6.94 -23.21
N LEU A 52 1.91 -5.61 -23.15
CA LEU A 52 2.37 -4.81 -24.29
C LEU A 52 3.82 -5.11 -24.69
N ALA A 53 4.67 -5.44 -23.70
CA ALA A 53 6.05 -5.82 -23.99
C ALA A 53 6.17 -7.25 -24.54
N GLU A 54 5.32 -8.19 -24.11
CA GLU A 54 5.32 -9.58 -24.57
C GLU A 54 4.57 -9.78 -25.89
N TYR A 55 3.63 -8.90 -26.21
CA TYR A 55 2.82 -8.91 -27.44
C TYR A 55 2.97 -7.59 -28.20
N PRO A 56 4.14 -7.32 -28.80
CA PRO A 56 4.46 -6.03 -29.42
C PRO A 56 3.63 -5.71 -30.65
N SER A 57 3.00 -6.71 -31.27
CA SER A 57 2.11 -6.50 -32.42
C SER A 57 0.74 -5.93 -32.02
N ALA A 58 0.41 -5.96 -30.71
CA ALA A 58 -0.85 -5.44 -30.19
C ALA A 58 -0.76 -3.91 -30.00
N SER A 59 -1.47 -3.16 -30.82
CA SER A 59 -1.50 -1.68 -30.80
C SER A 59 -2.92 -1.14 -30.67
N PRO A 60 -3.59 -1.32 -29.52
CA PRO A 60 -4.93 -0.81 -29.31
C PRO A 60 -4.96 0.71 -29.17
N PRO A 61 -6.06 1.38 -29.56
CA PRO A 61 -6.23 2.81 -29.33
C PRO A 61 -6.16 3.18 -27.84
N TRP A 62 -5.53 4.30 -27.52
CA TRP A 62 -5.40 4.77 -26.13
C TRP A 62 -6.75 4.94 -25.41
N ALA A 63 -7.78 5.42 -26.14
CA ALA A 63 -9.12 5.56 -25.57
C ALA A 63 -9.67 4.22 -25.04
N ALA A 64 -9.54 3.14 -25.82
CA ALA A 64 -9.99 1.81 -25.41
C ALA A 64 -9.18 1.25 -24.22
N LEU A 65 -7.88 1.53 -24.17
CA LEU A 65 -7.05 1.18 -23.00
C LEU A 65 -7.49 1.92 -21.73
N LEU A 66 -7.75 3.22 -21.84
CA LEU A 66 -8.17 4.04 -20.71
C LEU A 66 -9.53 3.62 -20.16
N GLU A 67 -10.46 3.17 -20.99
CA GLU A 67 -11.75 2.63 -20.56
C GLU A 67 -11.61 1.37 -19.69
N LEU A 68 -10.63 0.52 -20.00
CA LEU A 68 -10.38 -0.73 -19.25
C LEU A 68 -9.43 -0.55 -18.06
N CYS A 69 -8.68 0.54 -18.00
CA CYS A 69 -7.76 0.77 -16.90
C CYS A 69 -8.50 1.28 -15.66
N PRO A 70 -8.45 0.59 -14.52
CA PRO A 70 -9.05 1.08 -13.30
C PRO A 70 -8.33 2.35 -12.82
N LYS A 71 -9.09 3.29 -12.27
CA LYS A 71 -8.52 4.48 -11.62
C LYS A 71 -7.60 4.06 -10.49
N LEU A 72 -6.52 4.80 -10.29
CA LEU A 72 -5.66 4.62 -9.12
C LEU A 72 -6.45 4.92 -7.85
N THR A 73 -6.47 3.94 -6.95
CA THR A 73 -7.10 4.11 -5.64
C THR A 73 -6.08 4.64 -4.63
N PRO A 74 -6.50 5.47 -3.66
CA PRO A 74 -5.63 5.92 -2.59
C PRO A 74 -5.04 4.75 -1.81
N ARG A 75 -3.80 4.92 -1.31
CA ARG A 75 -3.17 3.98 -0.37
C ARG A 75 -3.19 4.60 1.01
N TYR A 76 -3.57 3.78 2.00
CA TYR A 76 -3.63 4.21 3.38
C TYR A 76 -2.36 3.78 4.11
N TYR A 77 -1.72 4.73 4.76
CA TYR A 77 -0.58 4.51 5.63
C TYR A 77 -0.92 5.03 7.02
N THR A 78 -0.52 4.28 8.01
CA THR A 78 -0.77 4.67 9.40
C THR A 78 0.20 5.78 9.81
N ILE A 79 -0.33 6.82 10.45
CA ILE A 79 0.48 7.87 11.08
C ILE A 79 1.29 7.24 12.20
N SER A 80 2.60 7.48 12.18
CA SER A 80 3.56 6.94 13.15
C SER A 80 4.13 8.00 14.10
N SER A 81 3.56 9.21 14.12
CA SER A 81 3.91 10.28 15.06
C SER A 81 2.71 10.69 15.92
N SER A 82 2.99 11.14 17.13
CA SER A 82 1.99 11.79 17.98
C SER A 82 1.98 13.30 17.76
N PRO A 83 0.81 13.96 17.66
CA PRO A 83 0.74 15.42 17.56
C PRO A 83 1.20 16.13 18.85
N LEU A 84 1.32 15.41 19.96
CA LEU A 84 1.92 15.95 21.18
C LEU A 84 3.45 16.03 21.10
N ALA A 85 4.08 15.13 20.34
CA ALA A 85 5.52 15.15 20.11
C ALA A 85 5.89 16.02 18.91
N ASP A 86 5.12 15.89 17.82
CA ASP A 86 5.37 16.54 16.53
C ASP A 86 4.12 17.32 16.09
N PRO A 87 3.83 18.50 16.69
CA PRO A 87 2.57 19.22 16.47
C PRO A 87 2.41 19.79 15.04
N LYS A 88 3.50 19.95 14.29
CA LYS A 88 3.50 20.56 12.96
C LYS A 88 3.79 19.57 11.84
N THR A 89 4.14 18.34 12.16
CA THR A 89 4.55 17.32 11.19
C THR A 89 3.84 15.99 11.42
N VAL A 90 3.68 15.23 10.34
CA VAL A 90 3.12 13.89 10.38
C VAL A 90 4.16 12.92 9.83
N HIS A 91 4.49 11.90 10.62
CA HIS A 91 5.40 10.84 10.18
C HIS A 91 4.62 9.62 9.72
N MET A 92 5.17 8.93 8.75
CA MET A 92 4.67 7.65 8.26
C MET A 92 5.81 6.63 8.19
N THR A 93 5.52 5.38 8.54
CA THR A 93 6.45 4.26 8.36
C THR A 93 6.04 3.47 7.12
N VAL A 94 6.85 3.54 6.07
CA VAL A 94 6.53 2.97 4.76
C VAL A 94 7.59 1.95 4.36
N LYS A 95 7.16 0.73 4.02
CA LYS A 95 8.02 -0.24 3.34
C LYS A 95 7.93 0.01 1.83
N VAL A 96 9.04 0.32 1.20
CA VAL A 96 9.12 0.44 -0.26
C VAL A 96 9.03 -0.96 -0.87
N LEU A 97 7.94 -1.22 -1.59
CA LEU A 97 7.67 -2.52 -2.17
C LEU A 97 8.46 -2.70 -3.47
N LYS A 98 9.39 -3.65 -3.47
CA LYS A 98 10.11 -4.17 -4.63
C LYS A 98 10.15 -5.69 -4.52
N GLU A 99 9.49 -6.38 -5.42
CA GLU A 99 9.40 -7.85 -5.41
C GLU A 99 9.76 -8.39 -6.80
N PRO A 100 10.59 -9.44 -6.89
CA PRO A 100 10.86 -10.08 -8.16
C PRO A 100 9.57 -10.67 -8.74
N MET A 101 9.33 -10.47 -10.04
CA MET A 101 8.25 -11.10 -10.76
C MET A 101 8.63 -12.51 -11.19
N ARG A 102 7.77 -13.49 -10.95
CA ARG A 102 7.95 -14.87 -11.42
C ARG A 102 7.79 -14.92 -12.95
N GLY A 103 8.60 -15.74 -13.60
CA GLY A 103 8.46 -16.04 -15.04
C GLY A 103 9.01 -14.97 -16.00
N ALA A 104 9.45 -13.81 -15.52
CA ALA A 104 10.15 -12.82 -16.33
C ALA A 104 11.58 -12.65 -15.83
N ALA A 105 12.56 -12.92 -16.68
CA ALA A 105 13.95 -12.61 -16.35
C ALA A 105 14.06 -11.10 -16.01
N VAL A 106 14.49 -10.79 -14.78
CA VAL A 106 14.90 -9.43 -14.35
C VAL A 106 13.79 -8.36 -14.23
N ARG A 107 12.54 -8.72 -14.01
CA ARG A 107 11.50 -7.70 -13.73
C ARG A 107 11.12 -7.66 -12.26
N GLU A 108 10.98 -6.47 -11.74
CA GLU A 108 10.51 -6.20 -10.37
C GLU A 108 9.10 -5.62 -10.38
N LYS A 109 8.26 -6.13 -9.49
CA LYS A 109 6.98 -5.53 -9.16
C LYS A 109 7.21 -4.38 -8.19
N LEU A 110 7.05 -3.17 -8.66
CA LEU A 110 7.18 -1.96 -7.86
C LEU A 110 5.82 -1.52 -7.30
N GLY A 111 5.76 -1.29 -6.00
CA GLY A 111 4.59 -0.67 -5.38
C GLY A 111 4.45 0.78 -5.85
N VAL A 112 3.34 1.16 -6.48
CA VAL A 112 3.17 2.50 -7.09
C VAL A 112 3.38 3.61 -6.07
N CYS A 113 2.59 3.63 -5.00
CA CYS A 113 2.64 4.68 -3.99
C CYS A 113 3.92 4.61 -3.14
N SER A 114 4.34 3.42 -2.71
CA SER A 114 5.50 3.27 -1.85
C SER A 114 6.82 3.65 -2.54
N ASN A 115 6.95 3.37 -3.84
CA ASN A 115 8.13 3.80 -4.60
C ASN A 115 8.09 5.30 -4.91
N GLN A 116 6.90 5.87 -5.17
CA GLN A 116 6.75 7.32 -5.30
C GLN A 116 7.17 8.02 -4.01
N LEU A 117 6.68 7.57 -2.85
CA LEU A 117 7.07 8.12 -1.55
C LEU A 117 8.56 7.95 -1.27
N GLY A 118 9.14 6.80 -1.65
CA GLY A 118 10.56 6.53 -1.48
C GLY A 118 11.48 7.35 -2.40
N ALA A 119 10.94 7.94 -3.45
CA ALA A 119 11.68 8.80 -4.38
C ALA A 119 11.60 10.30 -4.01
N LEU A 120 10.75 10.67 -3.05
CA LEU A 120 10.63 12.06 -2.60
C LEU A 120 11.87 12.49 -1.80
N SER A 121 12.29 13.71 -2.04
CA SER A 121 13.35 14.42 -1.32
C SER A 121 12.76 15.49 -0.40
N ALA A 122 13.56 16.00 0.51
CA ALA A 122 13.15 17.12 1.35
C ALA A 122 12.80 18.35 0.48
N GLY A 123 11.62 18.90 0.69
CA GLY A 123 11.06 20.01 -0.11
C GLY A 123 10.07 19.56 -1.19
N ASP A 124 10.01 18.29 -1.53
CA ASP A 124 9.00 17.78 -2.45
C ASP A 124 7.62 17.78 -1.80
N THR A 125 6.57 17.76 -2.65
CA THR A 125 5.18 17.79 -2.21
C THR A 125 4.44 16.52 -2.59
N ALA A 126 3.50 16.09 -1.74
CA ALA A 126 2.59 14.98 -2.02
C ALA A 126 1.15 15.38 -1.66
N ILE A 127 0.19 14.98 -2.49
CA ILE A 127 -1.23 15.18 -2.19
C ILE A 127 -1.70 14.07 -1.26
N VAL A 128 -2.16 14.45 -0.08
CA VAL A 128 -2.61 13.53 0.96
C VAL A 128 -3.94 13.99 1.55
N PHE A 129 -4.65 13.05 2.16
CA PHE A 129 -5.80 13.34 3.03
C PHE A 129 -5.72 12.46 4.27
N VAL A 130 -6.32 12.92 5.36
CA VAL A 130 -6.34 12.19 6.62
C VAL A 130 -7.68 11.51 6.80
N ARG A 131 -7.65 10.23 7.17
CA ARG A 131 -8.84 9.44 7.52
C ARG A 131 -8.84 9.12 9.01
N PRO A 132 -9.95 9.35 9.74
CA PRO A 132 -10.09 8.91 11.11
C PRO A 132 -9.95 7.40 11.24
N SER A 133 -9.29 6.94 12.33
CA SER A 133 -9.14 5.53 12.67
C SER A 133 -9.85 5.23 13.99
N ALA A 134 -10.45 4.03 14.07
CA ALA A 134 -10.96 3.48 15.31
C ALA A 134 -9.85 2.88 16.20
N PHE A 135 -8.67 2.62 15.62
CA PHE A 135 -7.52 2.08 16.35
C PHE A 135 -6.87 3.20 17.18
N ARG A 136 -7.15 3.20 18.49
CA ARG A 136 -6.74 4.25 19.42
C ARG A 136 -6.30 3.64 20.74
N LEU A 137 -5.50 4.39 21.49
CA LEU A 137 -5.18 4.07 22.87
C LEU A 137 -6.46 3.97 23.73
N PRO A 138 -6.50 3.05 24.71
CA PRO A 138 -7.55 2.99 25.70
C PRO A 138 -7.73 4.35 26.40
N ARG A 139 -8.96 4.68 26.78
CA ARG A 139 -9.25 5.88 27.58
C ARG A 139 -8.77 5.71 29.01
N ASP A 140 -8.95 4.51 29.55
CA ASP A 140 -8.47 4.14 30.88
C ASP A 140 -6.97 3.85 30.79
N ARG A 141 -6.19 4.64 31.50
CA ARG A 141 -4.72 4.57 31.52
C ARG A 141 -4.18 3.53 32.49
N SER A 142 -5.03 3.00 33.37
CA SER A 142 -4.64 1.94 34.32
C SER A 142 -4.54 0.56 33.66
N LEU A 143 -5.08 0.43 32.47
CA LEU A 143 -5.05 -0.84 31.76
C LEU A 143 -3.66 -1.12 31.16
N PRO A 144 -3.09 -2.31 31.35
CA PRO A 144 -1.86 -2.71 30.70
C PRO A 144 -2.09 -2.83 29.20
N ILE A 145 -1.12 -2.40 28.40
CA ILE A 145 -1.20 -2.42 26.95
C ILE A 145 -0.11 -3.31 26.38
N VAL A 146 -0.51 -4.32 25.61
CA VAL A 146 0.40 -5.16 24.84
C VAL A 146 0.30 -4.75 23.37
N MET A 147 1.43 -4.40 22.76
CA MET A 147 1.53 -3.94 21.38
C MET A 147 2.28 -4.96 20.53
N VAL A 148 1.59 -5.58 19.56
CA VAL A 148 2.18 -6.55 18.65
C VAL A 148 2.10 -6.01 17.22
N GLY A 149 3.23 -5.65 16.62
CA GLY A 149 3.27 -5.01 15.30
C GLY A 149 4.52 -5.38 14.50
N PRO A 150 4.53 -6.53 13.81
CA PRO A 150 5.65 -6.90 12.95
C PRO A 150 5.78 -5.95 11.75
N GLY A 151 7.01 -5.67 11.35
CA GLY A 151 7.31 -4.82 10.21
C GLY A 151 6.71 -3.41 10.33
N THR A 152 5.99 -2.95 9.32
CA THR A 152 5.32 -1.64 9.33
C THR A 152 4.11 -1.56 10.29
N GLY A 153 3.70 -2.68 10.89
CA GLY A 153 2.73 -2.70 11.99
C GLY A 153 3.19 -1.95 13.23
N LEU A 154 4.48 -1.65 13.36
CA LEU A 154 5.05 -0.77 14.39
C LEU A 154 4.54 0.68 14.30
N ALA A 155 4.08 1.15 13.13
CA ALA A 155 3.74 2.54 12.89
C ALA A 155 2.79 3.16 13.94
N PRO A 156 1.59 2.59 14.23
CA PRO A 156 0.70 3.16 15.23
C PRO A 156 1.29 3.09 16.65
N PHE A 157 2.05 2.07 16.96
CA PHE A 157 2.62 1.89 18.30
C PHE A 157 3.71 2.93 18.60
N ARG A 158 4.53 3.29 17.60
CA ARG A 158 5.47 4.41 17.75
C ARG A 158 4.72 5.69 18.13
N ALA A 159 3.60 6.01 17.47
CA ALA A 159 2.79 7.16 17.79
C ALA A 159 2.18 7.05 19.21
N PHE A 160 1.74 5.86 19.62
CA PHE A 160 1.18 5.63 20.94
C PHE A 160 2.23 5.81 22.04
N VAL A 161 3.42 5.26 21.89
CA VAL A 161 4.53 5.44 22.85
C VAL A 161 4.90 6.92 22.97
N GLN A 162 5.05 7.64 21.86
CA GLN A 162 5.29 9.08 21.86
C GLN A 162 4.18 9.85 22.58
N GLN A 163 2.92 9.46 22.35
CA GLN A 163 1.79 10.12 23.00
C GLN A 163 1.74 9.88 24.51
N LEU A 164 2.05 8.68 24.96
CA LEU A 164 2.11 8.33 26.38
C LEU A 164 3.22 9.11 27.07
N ALA A 165 4.46 9.05 26.54
CA ALA A 165 5.60 9.77 27.09
C ALA A 165 5.34 11.28 27.23
N ARG A 166 4.83 11.92 26.16
CA ARG A 166 4.53 13.37 26.22
C ARG A 166 3.38 13.74 27.15
N ARG A 167 2.41 12.87 27.34
CA ARG A 167 1.34 13.11 28.32
C ARG A 167 1.85 13.03 29.74
N ASP A 168 2.78 12.16 30.02
CA ASP A 168 3.38 12.02 31.36
C ASP A 168 4.24 13.25 31.67
N GLU A 169 5.10 13.71 30.76
CA GLU A 169 5.84 14.97 30.88
C GLU A 169 4.91 16.18 31.14
N ILE A 170 3.81 16.30 30.39
CA ILE A 170 2.83 17.39 30.58
C ILE A 170 2.11 17.26 31.95
N SER A 171 1.87 16.04 32.40
CA SER A 171 1.24 15.78 33.74
C SER A 171 2.16 16.16 34.89
N GLU A 172 3.46 15.89 34.73
CA GLU A 172 4.49 16.25 35.72
C GLU A 172 4.75 17.76 35.78
N MET A 173 4.61 18.47 34.66
CA MET A 173 4.73 19.94 34.62
C MET A 173 3.55 20.70 35.19
N ARG A 174 2.39 20.04 35.45
CA ARG A 174 1.26 20.67 36.13
C ARG A 174 1.48 20.62 37.64
N PRO A 175 1.33 21.78 38.34
CA PRO A 175 1.39 21.75 39.80
C PRO A 175 0.34 20.79 40.36
N PRO A 176 0.61 20.09 41.48
CA PRO A 176 -0.24 19.02 41.98
C PRO A 176 -1.64 19.55 42.29
N ARG A 177 -2.61 19.21 41.44
CA ARG A 177 -4.01 19.21 41.84
C ARG A 177 -4.15 18.03 42.77
N SER A 178 -4.56 18.31 44.04
CA SER A 178 -4.80 17.39 45.13
C SER A 178 -5.12 15.94 44.67
N ARG A 179 -4.32 15.02 45.16
CA ARG A 179 -4.47 13.55 45.23
C ARG A 179 -5.72 12.97 44.62
N LEU A 180 -5.57 12.44 43.40
CA LEU A 180 -6.24 11.22 42.99
C LEU A 180 -5.12 10.24 42.64
N THR A 181 -4.92 9.26 43.54
CA THR A 181 -3.97 8.16 43.37
C THR A 181 -4.47 7.24 42.26
N GLY A 182 -3.96 7.45 41.05
CA GLY A 182 -4.11 6.50 39.95
C GLY A 182 -2.74 5.92 39.61
N HIS A 183 -2.57 4.63 39.80
CA HIS A 183 -1.36 3.91 39.38
C HIS A 183 -1.21 4.01 37.85
N LEU A 184 -0.01 4.39 37.43
CA LEU A 184 0.41 4.32 36.03
C LEU A 184 0.51 2.84 35.63
N GLY A 185 -0.18 2.44 34.56
CA GLY A 185 -0.02 1.11 34.00
C GLY A 185 1.36 0.95 33.34
N GLU A 186 2.06 -0.13 33.65
CA GLU A 186 3.35 -0.45 33.03
C GLU A 186 3.20 -0.73 31.55
N VAL A 187 4.12 -0.18 30.75
CA VAL A 187 4.25 -0.44 29.29
C VAL A 187 5.41 -1.41 29.10
N HIS A 188 5.14 -2.61 28.63
CA HIS A 188 6.16 -3.59 28.23
C HIS A 188 6.38 -3.52 26.70
N LEU A 189 7.63 -3.28 26.27
CA LEU A 189 8.07 -3.25 24.87
C LEU A 189 8.60 -4.62 24.47
#